data_7a3c274a2cbd3ac80aae9dad5edc6392
#
_entry.id   7a3c274a2cbd3ac80aae9dad5edc6392
#
_cell.length_a   1.000
_cell.length_b   1.000
_cell.length_c   1.000
_cell.angle_alpha   90.00
_cell.angle_beta   90.00
_cell.angle_gamma   90.00
#
_symmetry.space_group_name_H-M   'P 1'
#
loop_
_entity.id
_entity.type
_entity.pdbx_description
1 polymer ?
#
loop_
_entity_poly.entity_id
_entity_poly.type
_entity_poly.pdbx_seq_one_letter_code
_entity_poly.pdbx_strand_id
1 'polypeptide(L)'
;MRNLLPHEKAMQAIEQVKTQYNNSENPDQKAYYTALTDVLRQYLEDRFGIKAKEMTSADIVETLRQKSNNETNAELEQVFATADLVKFAKYSTQNNEKNYYLGNVVDYIEETKNGYQPPKTPQPTDTETEEKRNQRIRNILRWCKYGAIIAAIACATIAVWGIAELLN
;
A
#
# COMPACT_ATOMS: atom_id res chain seq x y z
N MET A 1 -20.88 -1.12 15.37
CA MET A 1 -19.49 -0.86 15.84
C MET A 1 -19.08 0.50 15.34
N ARG A 2 -18.62 1.39 16.22
CA ARG A 2 -18.15 2.73 15.81
C ARG A 2 -16.86 2.58 15.01
N ASN A 3 -16.82 3.11 13.80
CA ASN A 3 -15.61 3.07 12.98
C ASN A 3 -14.65 4.13 13.56
N LEU A 4 -13.59 3.68 14.25
CA LEU A 4 -12.60 4.55 14.86
C LEU A 4 -11.81 5.30 13.78
N LEU A 5 -11.47 6.54 14.04
CA LEU A 5 -10.60 7.33 13.19
C LEU A 5 -9.14 6.78 13.22
N PRO A 6 -8.33 7.00 12.19
CA PRO A 6 -6.96 6.47 12.14
C PRO A 6 -6.12 6.81 13.38
N HIS A 7 -6.18 8.05 13.85
CA HIS A 7 -5.46 8.48 15.06
C HIS A 7 -6.00 7.82 16.34
N GLU A 8 -7.33 7.60 16.46
CA GLU A 8 -7.91 6.90 17.61
C GLU A 8 -7.44 5.45 17.69
N LYS A 9 -7.39 4.76 16.54
CA LYS A 9 -6.87 3.39 16.46
C LYS A 9 -5.38 3.34 16.84
N ALA A 10 -4.60 4.27 16.30
CA ALA A 10 -3.17 4.34 16.59
C ALA A 10 -2.89 4.61 18.07
N MET A 11 -3.61 5.55 18.69
CA MET A 11 -3.46 5.85 20.11
C MET A 11 -3.84 4.67 21.00
N GLN A 12 -4.91 3.94 20.67
CA GLN A 12 -5.27 2.72 21.40
C GLN A 12 -4.18 1.64 21.27
N ALA A 13 -3.61 1.46 20.07
CA ALA A 13 -2.55 0.49 19.84
C ALA A 13 -1.25 0.89 20.57
N ILE A 14 -0.91 2.18 20.61
CA ILE A 14 0.21 2.71 21.40
C ILE A 14 0.04 2.39 22.89
N GLU A 15 -1.16 2.60 23.43
CA GLU A 15 -1.42 2.31 24.84
C GLU A 15 -1.29 0.80 25.15
N GLN A 16 -1.67 -0.06 24.21
CA GLN A 16 -1.44 -1.50 24.33
C GLN A 16 0.07 -1.83 24.34
N VAL A 17 0.86 -1.21 23.44
CA VAL A 17 2.32 -1.37 23.42
C VAL A 17 2.93 -0.92 24.74
N LYS A 18 2.54 0.25 25.26
CA LYS A 18 3.00 0.74 26.57
C LYS A 18 2.70 -0.26 27.68
N THR A 19 1.44 -0.70 27.76
CA THR A 19 1.01 -1.63 28.82
C THR A 19 1.73 -2.97 28.74
N GLN A 20 1.92 -3.50 27.54
CA GLN A 20 2.55 -4.79 27.33
C GLN A 20 4.04 -4.78 27.68
N TYR A 21 4.75 -3.70 27.34
CA TYR A 21 6.22 -3.66 27.43
C TYR A 21 6.76 -2.87 28.64
N ASN A 22 5.96 -1.98 29.28
CA ASN A 22 6.38 -1.31 30.50
C ASN A 22 6.22 -2.18 31.77
N ASN A 23 5.33 -3.17 31.73
CA ASN A 23 5.04 -4.03 32.87
C ASN A 23 5.95 -5.28 32.93
N SER A 24 6.86 -5.47 31.99
CA SER A 24 7.79 -6.59 31.96
C SER A 24 9.11 -6.23 32.63
N GLU A 25 9.58 -7.04 33.59
CA GLU A 25 10.89 -6.85 34.26
C GLU A 25 12.08 -6.89 33.30
N ASN A 26 11.93 -7.55 32.13
CA ASN A 26 12.94 -7.59 31.09
C ASN A 26 12.28 -7.50 29.70
N PRO A 27 11.88 -6.28 29.29
CA PRO A 27 11.14 -6.10 28.03
C PRO A 27 12.05 -6.42 26.83
N ASP A 28 11.57 -7.30 25.95
CA ASP A 28 12.21 -7.54 24.66
C ASP A 28 12.15 -6.27 23.82
N GLN A 29 13.28 -5.57 23.75
CA GLN A 29 13.39 -4.31 23.01
C GLN A 29 13.08 -4.49 21.52
N LYS A 30 13.49 -5.61 20.94
CA LYS A 30 13.19 -5.90 19.54
C LYS A 30 11.68 -6.03 19.31
N ALA A 31 10.99 -6.75 20.19
CA ALA A 31 9.53 -6.87 20.12
C ALA A 31 8.84 -5.52 20.33
N TYR A 32 9.33 -4.70 21.29
CA TYR A 32 8.82 -3.35 21.51
C TYR A 32 8.92 -2.46 20.26
N TYR A 33 10.12 -2.32 19.69
CA TYR A 33 10.31 -1.48 18.50
C TYR A 33 9.60 -2.03 17.26
N THR A 34 9.46 -3.35 17.16
CA THR A 34 8.64 -3.96 16.11
C THR A 34 7.18 -3.53 16.27
N ALA A 35 6.60 -3.69 17.45
CA ALA A 35 5.23 -3.31 17.72
C ALA A 35 4.99 -1.80 17.51
N LEU A 36 5.90 -0.94 17.99
CA LEU A 36 5.81 0.51 17.82
C LEU A 36 5.83 0.91 16.33
N THR A 37 6.77 0.35 15.56
CA THR A 37 6.85 0.65 14.12
C THR A 37 5.69 0.07 13.32
N ASP A 38 5.09 -1.04 13.75
CA ASP A 38 3.91 -1.62 13.12
C ASP A 38 2.67 -0.75 13.33
N VAL A 39 2.49 -0.19 14.54
CA VAL A 39 1.43 0.79 14.82
C VAL A 39 1.60 2.01 13.93
N LEU A 40 2.81 2.54 13.83
CA LEU A 40 3.11 3.69 13.00
C LEU A 40 2.86 3.41 11.50
N ARG A 41 3.29 2.27 10.99
CA ARG A 41 3.02 1.85 9.61
C ARG A 41 1.53 1.73 9.33
N GLN A 42 0.76 1.15 10.25
CA GLN A 42 -0.69 1.08 10.14
C GLN A 42 -1.32 2.47 10.10
N TYR A 43 -0.87 3.38 10.99
CA TYR A 43 -1.36 4.75 11.00
C TYR A 43 -1.09 5.47 9.67
N LEU A 44 0.12 5.33 9.13
CA LEU A 44 0.51 5.92 7.84
C LEU A 44 -0.35 5.39 6.68
N GLU A 45 -0.70 4.11 6.69
CA GLU A 45 -1.62 3.53 5.72
C GLU A 45 -3.03 4.11 5.86
N ASP A 46 -3.58 4.06 7.08
CA ASP A 46 -4.95 4.49 7.37
C ASP A 46 -5.13 6.00 7.14
N ARG A 47 -4.08 6.79 7.40
CA ARG A 47 -4.12 8.26 7.37
C ARG A 47 -3.80 8.84 6.00
N PHE A 48 -2.77 8.33 5.33
CA PHE A 48 -2.21 8.89 4.11
C PHE A 48 -2.40 8.00 2.88
N GLY A 49 -2.92 6.79 3.05
CA GLY A 49 -3.15 5.83 1.97
C GLY A 49 -1.85 5.32 1.33
N ILE A 50 -0.71 5.42 2.04
CA ILE A 50 0.56 4.86 1.59
C ILE A 50 0.66 3.41 2.08
N LYS A 51 1.21 2.52 1.26
CA LYS A 51 1.37 1.10 1.62
C LYS A 51 2.55 0.84 2.55
N ALA A 52 2.58 1.55 3.70
CA ALA A 52 3.72 1.58 4.60
C ALA A 52 4.14 0.22 5.15
N LYS A 53 3.23 -0.75 5.22
CA LYS A 53 3.53 -2.13 5.65
C LYS A 53 4.34 -2.91 4.61
N GLU A 54 4.22 -2.55 3.32
CA GLU A 54 4.94 -3.19 2.24
C GLU A 54 6.29 -2.48 1.93
N MET A 55 6.54 -1.33 2.58
CA MET A 55 7.69 -0.47 2.34
C MET A 55 8.81 -0.70 3.34
N THR A 56 10.05 -0.43 2.93
CA THR A 56 11.18 -0.33 3.87
C THR A 56 11.07 0.97 4.69
N SER A 57 11.80 1.04 5.82
CA SER A 57 11.86 2.27 6.63
C SER A 57 12.37 3.46 5.82
N ALA A 58 13.37 3.26 4.96
CA ALA A 58 13.92 4.30 4.09
C ALA A 58 12.90 4.80 3.08
N ASP A 59 12.13 3.91 2.43
CA ASP A 59 11.11 4.28 1.45
C ASP A 59 9.97 5.08 2.10
N ILE A 60 9.59 4.72 3.34
CA ILE A 60 8.58 5.47 4.10
C ILE A 60 9.07 6.89 4.36
N VAL A 61 10.29 7.05 4.87
CA VAL A 61 10.89 8.36 5.18
C VAL A 61 10.96 9.22 3.93
N GLU A 62 11.43 8.67 2.82
CA GLU A 62 11.50 9.39 1.54
C GLU A 62 10.10 9.81 1.05
N THR A 63 9.11 8.93 1.15
CA THR A 63 7.73 9.25 0.78
C THR A 63 7.14 10.36 1.65
N LEU A 64 7.43 10.37 2.95
CA LEU A 64 6.97 11.42 3.87
C LEU A 64 7.66 12.76 3.58
N ARG A 65 8.96 12.76 3.29
CA ARG A 65 9.70 13.99 2.89
C ARG A 65 9.13 14.63 1.63
N GLN A 66 8.74 13.81 0.65
CA GLN A 66 8.13 14.31 -0.59
C GLN A 66 6.73 14.91 -0.35
N LYS A 67 5.99 14.41 0.63
CA LYS A 67 4.64 14.90 0.95
C LYS A 67 4.65 16.15 1.84
N SER A 68 5.59 16.26 2.75
CA SER A 68 5.72 17.37 3.70
C SER A 68 7.14 17.42 4.24
N ASN A 69 7.74 18.58 4.24
CA ASN A 69 9.09 18.78 4.78
C ASN A 69 9.01 19.40 6.19
N ASN A 70 8.39 18.68 7.14
CA ASN A 70 8.21 19.12 8.51
C ASN A 70 9.30 18.57 9.42
N GLU A 71 9.60 19.27 10.52
CA GLU A 71 10.53 18.80 11.57
C GLU A 71 10.10 17.46 12.16
N THR A 72 8.82 17.23 12.32
CA THR A 72 8.20 15.98 12.79
C THR A 72 8.54 14.78 11.90
N ASN A 73 8.81 14.96 10.61
CA ASN A 73 9.28 13.90 9.74
C ASN A 73 10.71 13.46 10.09
N ALA A 74 11.57 14.40 10.51
CA ALA A 74 12.94 14.08 10.95
C ALA A 74 12.95 13.26 12.25
N GLU A 75 12.06 13.56 13.17
CA GLU A 75 11.89 12.77 14.40
C GLU A 75 11.39 11.36 14.10
N LEU A 76 10.45 11.23 13.16
CA LEU A 76 9.95 9.94 12.71
C LEU A 76 11.02 9.10 12.01
N GLU A 77 11.92 9.74 11.24
CA GLU A 77 13.09 9.09 10.66
C GLU A 77 13.99 8.49 11.74
N GLN A 78 14.22 9.20 12.85
CA GLN A 78 15.00 8.69 13.97
C GLN A 78 14.34 7.49 14.63
N VAL A 79 13.00 7.48 14.75
CA VAL A 79 12.25 6.32 15.28
C VAL A 79 12.49 5.09 14.40
N PHE A 80 12.35 5.22 13.08
CA PHE A 80 12.58 4.10 12.16
C PHE A 80 14.05 3.63 12.16
N ALA A 81 15.00 4.56 12.11
CA ALA A 81 16.44 4.24 12.14
C ALA A 81 16.81 3.48 13.42
N THR A 82 16.36 3.96 14.60
CA THR A 82 16.61 3.29 15.87
C THR A 82 15.97 1.92 15.94
N ALA A 83 14.73 1.80 15.47
CA ALA A 83 14.03 0.52 15.41
C ALA A 83 14.79 -0.50 14.54
N ASP A 84 15.33 -0.08 13.41
CA ASP A 84 16.12 -0.95 12.54
C ASP A 84 17.45 -1.33 13.18
N LEU A 85 18.12 -0.43 13.88
CA LEU A 85 19.34 -0.76 14.66
C LEU A 85 19.06 -1.80 15.75
N VAL A 86 17.97 -1.65 16.50
CA VAL A 86 17.57 -2.61 17.54
C VAL A 86 17.19 -3.96 16.93
N LYS A 87 16.47 -3.98 15.82
CA LYS A 87 16.02 -5.23 15.17
C LYS A 87 17.18 -6.02 14.55
N PHE A 88 18.13 -5.33 13.92
CA PHE A 88 19.11 -5.96 13.02
C PHE A 88 20.57 -5.83 13.48
N ALA A 89 20.92 -4.81 14.26
CA ALA A 89 22.29 -4.51 14.66
C ALA A 89 22.61 -4.82 16.14
N LYS A 90 21.74 -5.49 16.87
CA LYS A 90 21.88 -5.77 18.32
C LYS A 90 22.09 -4.50 19.16
N TYR A 91 21.59 -3.37 18.68
CA TYR A 91 21.60 -2.12 19.43
C TYR A 91 20.60 -2.22 20.60
N SER A 92 20.94 -1.61 21.73
CA SER A 92 20.08 -1.58 22.93
C SER A 92 19.88 -0.14 23.36
N THR A 93 18.63 0.26 23.54
CA THR A 93 18.24 1.59 24.00
C THR A 93 18.01 1.63 25.50
N GLN A 94 18.20 2.80 26.11
CA GLN A 94 17.85 3.05 27.50
C GLN A 94 16.35 3.38 27.63
N ASN A 95 15.81 3.31 28.85
CA ASN A 95 14.38 3.58 29.08
C ASN A 95 13.95 5.01 28.74
N ASN A 96 14.85 5.99 28.93
CA ASN A 96 14.61 7.38 28.53
C ASN A 96 14.52 7.52 27.00
N GLU A 97 15.33 6.81 26.25
CA GLU A 97 15.28 6.80 24.78
C GLU A 97 13.98 6.16 24.26
N LYS A 98 13.54 5.05 24.90
CA LYS A 98 12.23 4.45 24.56
C LYS A 98 11.07 5.44 24.71
N ASN A 99 11.07 6.16 25.84
CA ASN A 99 10.02 7.15 26.12
C ASN A 99 10.09 8.32 25.15
N TYR A 100 11.30 8.76 24.77
CA TYR A 100 11.51 9.80 23.78
C TYR A 100 10.96 9.39 22.41
N TYR A 101 11.31 8.23 21.89
CA TYR A 101 10.81 7.76 20.60
C TYR A 101 9.29 7.48 20.62
N LEU A 102 8.76 7.01 21.72
CA LEU A 102 7.33 6.87 21.90
C LEU A 102 6.64 8.24 21.85
N GLY A 103 7.20 9.25 22.52
CA GLY A 103 6.73 10.63 22.47
C GLY A 103 6.68 11.15 21.03
N ASN A 104 7.77 11.02 20.28
CA ASN A 104 7.84 11.45 18.88
C ASN A 104 6.74 10.81 17.99
N VAL A 105 6.42 9.52 18.23
CA VAL A 105 5.33 8.85 17.51
C VAL A 105 3.97 9.44 17.88
N VAL A 106 3.74 9.69 19.17
CA VAL A 106 2.50 10.30 19.66
C VAL A 106 2.34 11.71 19.10
N ASP A 107 3.38 12.54 19.18
CA ASP A 107 3.39 13.92 18.69
C ASP A 107 3.12 13.97 17.19
N TYR A 108 3.74 13.09 16.41
CA TYR A 108 3.46 12.96 14.98
C TYR A 108 2.00 12.63 14.68
N ILE A 109 1.39 11.70 15.42
CA ILE A 109 0.00 11.32 15.24
C ILE A 109 -0.92 12.49 15.61
N GLU A 110 -0.63 13.19 16.72
CA GLU A 110 -1.38 14.34 17.19
C GLU A 110 -1.33 15.53 16.21
N GLU A 111 -0.16 15.84 15.64
CA GLU A 111 0.01 16.91 14.65
C GLU A 111 -0.70 16.59 13.34
N THR A 112 -0.66 15.32 12.92
CA THR A 112 -1.21 14.90 11.63
C THR A 112 -2.66 14.46 11.68
N LYS A 113 -3.30 14.39 12.87
CA LYS A 113 -4.71 13.97 13.00
C LYS A 113 -5.70 14.92 12.33
N ASN A 114 -5.37 16.23 12.28
CA ASN A 114 -6.26 17.24 11.73
C ASN A 114 -6.32 17.15 10.20
N GLY A 115 -7.49 17.45 9.61
CA GLY A 115 -7.68 17.40 8.16
C GLY A 115 -7.76 15.99 7.57
N TYR A 116 -8.01 14.96 8.40
CA TYR A 116 -8.31 13.64 7.87
C TYR A 116 -9.59 13.69 7.03
N GLN A 117 -9.42 13.47 5.74
CA GLN A 117 -10.52 13.10 4.86
C GLN A 117 -10.40 11.59 4.67
N PRO A 118 -11.42 10.78 5.06
CA PRO A 118 -11.38 9.37 4.77
C PRO A 118 -11.06 9.22 3.28
N PRO A 119 -10.18 8.29 2.88
CA PRO A 119 -9.97 8.00 1.48
C PRO A 119 -11.35 7.84 0.90
N LYS A 120 -11.68 8.65 -0.12
CA LYS A 120 -12.88 8.42 -0.89
C LYS A 120 -12.75 6.97 -1.29
N THR A 121 -13.53 6.09 -0.68
CA THR A 121 -13.66 4.71 -1.13
C THR A 121 -13.76 4.85 -2.63
N PRO A 122 -12.87 4.25 -3.45
CA PRO A 122 -13.15 4.21 -4.86
C PRO A 122 -14.51 3.55 -4.90
N GLN A 123 -15.56 4.35 -5.07
CA GLN A 123 -16.79 3.78 -5.58
C GLN A 123 -16.28 3.05 -6.81
N PRO A 124 -16.54 1.74 -6.94
CA PRO A 124 -16.22 1.08 -8.16
C PRO A 124 -16.93 1.92 -9.23
N THR A 125 -16.15 2.70 -9.95
CA THR A 125 -16.56 3.25 -11.23
C THR A 125 -16.57 2.05 -12.15
N ASP A 126 -17.52 1.12 -11.85
CA ASP A 126 -17.79 -0.09 -12.63
C ASP A 126 -18.09 0.28 -14.07
N THR A 127 -18.50 1.52 -14.33
CA THR A 127 -18.81 2.01 -15.66
C THR A 127 -17.59 2.21 -16.56
N GLU A 128 -16.51 2.81 -16.06
CA GLU A 128 -15.38 3.14 -16.96
C GLU A 128 -14.46 1.94 -17.24
N THR A 129 -14.31 1.04 -16.26
CA THR A 129 -13.53 -0.21 -16.43
C THR A 129 -14.34 -1.24 -17.21
N GLU A 130 -15.65 -1.34 -16.98
CA GLU A 130 -16.57 -2.20 -17.73
C GLU A 130 -16.71 -1.73 -19.18
N GLU A 131 -16.80 -0.45 -19.44
CA GLU A 131 -16.87 0.07 -20.81
C GLU A 131 -15.56 -0.17 -21.59
N LYS A 132 -14.41 0.04 -21.00
CA LYS A 132 -13.10 -0.27 -21.63
C LYS A 132 -12.92 -1.78 -21.85
N ARG A 133 -13.37 -2.61 -20.91
CA ARG A 133 -13.35 -4.09 -21.06
C ARG A 133 -14.33 -4.53 -22.14
N ASN A 134 -15.53 -4.01 -22.14
CA ASN A 134 -16.56 -4.32 -23.16
C ASN A 134 -16.18 -3.79 -24.54
N GLN A 135 -15.49 -2.66 -24.64
CA GLN A 135 -14.92 -2.18 -25.90
C GLN A 135 -13.82 -3.11 -26.44
N ARG A 136 -12.93 -3.58 -25.59
CA ARG A 136 -11.89 -4.57 -25.99
C ARG A 136 -12.52 -5.88 -26.47
N ILE A 137 -13.50 -6.41 -25.74
CA ILE A 137 -14.21 -7.64 -26.12
C ILE A 137 -14.96 -7.46 -27.44
N ARG A 138 -15.66 -6.33 -27.65
CA ARG A 138 -16.33 -6.03 -28.92
C ARG A 138 -15.36 -5.92 -30.10
N ASN A 139 -14.19 -5.34 -29.89
CA ASN A 139 -13.16 -5.25 -30.92
C ASN A 139 -12.58 -6.62 -31.26
N ILE A 140 -12.30 -7.47 -30.28
CA ILE A 140 -11.83 -8.84 -30.48
C ILE A 140 -12.86 -9.65 -31.27
N LEU A 141 -14.14 -9.56 -30.91
CA LEU A 141 -15.23 -10.23 -31.61
C LEU A 141 -15.39 -9.74 -33.08
N ARG A 142 -15.16 -8.44 -33.34
CA ARG A 142 -15.16 -7.91 -34.71
C ARG A 142 -14.00 -8.48 -35.54
N TRP A 143 -12.79 -8.53 -34.97
CA TRP A 143 -11.63 -9.10 -35.63
C TRP A 143 -11.78 -10.60 -35.92
N CYS A 144 -12.40 -11.36 -35.00
CA CYS A 144 -12.74 -12.77 -35.24
C CYS A 144 -13.75 -12.96 -36.39
N LYS A 145 -14.76 -12.08 -36.50
CA LYS A 145 -15.71 -12.14 -37.63
C LYS A 145 -15.05 -11.86 -38.97
N TYR A 146 -14.19 -10.85 -39.03
CA TYR A 146 -13.46 -10.54 -40.28
C TYR A 146 -12.45 -11.64 -40.62
N GLY A 147 -11.77 -12.22 -39.63
CA GLY A 147 -10.86 -13.36 -39.84
C GLY A 147 -11.60 -14.59 -40.43
N ALA A 148 -12.78 -14.91 -39.95
CA ALA A 148 -13.59 -16.01 -40.50
C ALA A 148 -14.04 -15.75 -41.93
N ILE A 149 -14.41 -14.52 -42.28
CA ILE A 149 -14.80 -14.14 -43.65
C ILE A 149 -13.62 -14.25 -44.60
N ILE A 150 -12.44 -13.76 -44.21
CA ILE A 150 -11.21 -13.86 -45.01
C ILE A 150 -10.81 -15.31 -45.24
N ALA A 151 -10.90 -16.16 -44.22
CA ALA A 151 -10.62 -17.59 -44.36
C ALA A 151 -11.61 -18.29 -45.32
N ALA A 152 -12.89 -17.95 -45.25
CA ALA A 152 -13.90 -18.50 -46.15
C ALA A 152 -13.65 -18.10 -47.63
N ILE A 153 -13.27 -16.82 -47.86
CA ILE A 153 -12.93 -16.35 -49.22
C ILE A 153 -11.67 -17.06 -49.75
N ALA A 154 -10.64 -17.22 -48.93
CA ALA A 154 -9.42 -17.93 -49.29
C ALA A 154 -9.69 -19.40 -49.66
N CYS A 155 -10.55 -20.10 -48.89
CA CYS A 155 -10.95 -21.47 -49.20
C CYS A 155 -11.73 -21.55 -50.52
N ALA A 156 -12.64 -20.58 -50.81
CA ALA A 156 -13.40 -20.54 -52.04
C ALA A 156 -12.52 -20.30 -53.25
N THR A 157 -11.53 -19.40 -53.16
CA THR A 157 -10.56 -19.15 -54.26
C THR A 157 -9.70 -20.34 -54.56
N ILE A 158 -9.22 -21.08 -53.54
CA ILE A 158 -8.44 -22.31 -53.73
C ILE A 158 -9.29 -23.40 -54.37
N ALA A 159 -10.57 -23.54 -53.99
CA ALA A 159 -11.48 -24.52 -54.59
C ALA A 159 -11.75 -24.20 -56.08
N VAL A 160 -11.97 -22.95 -56.44
CA VAL A 160 -12.20 -22.53 -57.82
C VAL A 160 -10.94 -22.76 -58.67
N TRP A 161 -9.75 -22.49 -58.11
CA TRP A 161 -8.47 -22.70 -58.83
C TRP A 161 -8.22 -24.20 -59.05
N GLY A 162 -8.48 -25.05 -58.07
CA GLY A 162 -8.34 -26.51 -58.19
C GLY A 162 -9.30 -27.12 -59.19
N ILE A 163 -10.53 -26.57 -59.35
CA ILE A 163 -11.49 -27.01 -60.35
C ILE A 163 -11.06 -26.55 -61.76
N ALA A 164 -10.51 -25.35 -61.88
CA ALA A 164 -10.00 -24.83 -63.16
C ALA A 164 -8.81 -25.66 -63.72
N GLU A 165 -7.98 -26.18 -62.81
CA GLU A 165 -6.81 -27.01 -63.16
C GLU A 165 -7.21 -28.45 -63.58
N LEU A 166 -8.36 -28.92 -63.09
CA LEU A 166 -8.89 -30.25 -63.43
C LEU A 166 -9.64 -30.26 -64.76
N LEU A 167 -10.04 -29.09 -65.26
CA LEU A 167 -10.80 -28.90 -66.52
C LEU A 167 -9.89 -28.53 -67.69
N ASN A 168 -8.59 -28.37 -67.51
CA ASN A 168 -7.63 -28.04 -68.56
C ASN A 168 -6.68 -29.20 -68.80
#